data_a71df25c4e1a0756656852e81500026c
#
_entry.id   a71df25c4e1a0756656852e81500026c
#
_cell.length_a   1.000
_cell.length_b   1.000
_cell.length_c   1.000
_cell.angle_alpha   90.00
_cell.angle_beta   90.00
_cell.angle_gamma   90.00
#
_symmetry.space_group_name_H-M   'P 1'
#
loop_
_entity.id
_entity.type
_entity.pdbx_description
1 polymer ?
#
loop_
_entity_poly.entity_id
_entity_poly.type
_entity_poly.pdbx_seq_one_letter_code
_entity_poly.pdbx_strand_id
1 'polypeptide(L)'
;NLQSILLEDDQIENVEKYRINQKQIDLINLWDDLIKGVKCDLPGCPIYGEFLHAPSENEDTTGWPTRKLDYLRKNNAYYLKHKTFIDSWLERANKVEMYQNTRRHLEWQTYRGEDESMWNHIMQFRQSGLRVKRATYFPALVAIVQTSILAMRKRYVVPRECARMQSFPDTFKMNPDDHIAYKQFGNSVNVEVVKLFAKFMFGDEEVRRKYTRK
;
A
#
# COMPACT_ATOMS: atom_id res chain seq x y z
N ASN A 1 -0.72 -1.31 -18.59
CA ASN A 1 -1.67 -2.29 -18.04
C ASN A 1 -0.99 -3.11 -16.96
N LEU A 2 -1.60 -3.21 -15.76
CA LEU A 2 -1.01 -3.95 -14.64
C LEU A 2 -0.73 -5.41 -15.00
N GLN A 3 -1.63 -6.03 -15.76
CA GLN A 3 -1.51 -7.43 -16.20
C GLN A 3 -0.26 -7.70 -17.04
N SER A 4 0.25 -6.73 -17.80
CA SER A 4 1.48 -6.92 -18.59
C SER A 4 2.76 -6.96 -17.74
N ILE A 5 2.68 -6.56 -16.48
CA ILE A 5 3.81 -6.53 -15.54
C ILE A 5 3.82 -7.80 -14.69
N LEU A 6 2.63 -8.30 -14.32
CA LEU A 6 2.49 -9.42 -13.40
C LEU A 6 2.79 -10.75 -14.08
N LEU A 7 3.39 -11.65 -13.31
CA LEU A 7 3.57 -13.06 -13.65
C LEU A 7 2.41 -13.87 -13.08
N GLU A 8 1.99 -14.91 -13.79
CA GLU A 8 1.12 -15.92 -13.19
C GLU A 8 1.91 -16.74 -12.17
N ASP A 9 1.22 -17.30 -11.19
CA ASP A 9 1.88 -17.99 -10.07
C ASP A 9 2.69 -19.22 -10.54
N ASP A 10 2.28 -19.89 -11.62
CA ASP A 10 2.99 -21.00 -12.25
C ASP A 10 4.27 -20.58 -13.01
N GLN A 11 4.42 -19.29 -13.30
CA GLN A 11 5.61 -18.71 -13.92
C GLN A 11 6.66 -18.28 -12.89
N ILE A 12 6.36 -18.38 -11.60
CA ILE A 12 7.23 -17.93 -10.51
C ILE A 12 7.88 -19.15 -9.87
N GLU A 13 9.20 -19.24 -10.00
CA GLU A 13 9.96 -20.25 -9.28
C GLU A 13 9.79 -20.05 -7.76
N ASN A 14 9.37 -21.12 -7.07
CA ASN A 14 9.14 -21.13 -5.62
C ASN A 14 8.21 -19.98 -5.14
N VAL A 15 7.04 -19.88 -5.74
CA VAL A 15 6.04 -18.82 -5.44
C VAL A 15 5.69 -18.75 -3.95
N GLU A 16 5.74 -19.87 -3.24
CA GLU A 16 5.43 -19.95 -1.80
C GLU A 16 6.34 -19.06 -0.94
N LYS A 17 7.57 -18.81 -1.39
CA LYS A 17 8.50 -17.86 -0.75
C LYS A 17 7.94 -16.45 -0.66
N TYR A 18 7.05 -16.09 -1.57
CA TYR A 18 6.48 -14.74 -1.68
C TYR A 18 5.08 -14.63 -1.07
N ARG A 19 4.49 -15.72 -0.57
CA ARG A 19 3.18 -15.69 0.08
C ARG A 19 3.23 -14.86 1.35
N ILE A 20 2.16 -14.12 1.60
CA ILE A 20 1.95 -13.51 2.91
C ILE A 20 1.60 -14.59 3.94
N ASN A 21 2.09 -14.42 5.17
CA ASN A 21 1.86 -15.39 6.23
C ASN A 21 0.46 -15.22 6.87
N GLN A 22 0.05 -16.21 7.67
CA GLN A 22 -1.29 -16.21 8.28
C GLN A 22 -1.53 -14.99 9.17
N LYS A 23 -0.53 -14.53 9.95
CA LYS A 23 -0.66 -13.34 10.81
C LYS A 23 -0.95 -12.08 9.99
N GLN A 24 -0.35 -11.95 8.80
CA GLN A 24 -0.63 -10.86 7.87
C GLN A 24 -2.03 -10.95 7.27
N ILE A 25 -2.47 -12.16 6.94
CA ILE A 25 -3.84 -12.43 6.45
C ILE A 25 -4.86 -12.03 7.52
N ASP A 26 -4.64 -12.44 8.77
CA ASP A 26 -5.55 -12.15 9.88
C ASP A 26 -5.67 -10.63 10.13
N LEU A 27 -4.55 -9.89 10.06
CA LEU A 27 -4.57 -8.44 10.17
C LEU A 27 -5.30 -7.78 9.00
N ILE A 28 -5.08 -8.25 7.76
CA ILE A 28 -5.77 -7.73 6.58
C ILE A 28 -7.27 -7.99 6.68
N ASN A 29 -7.67 -9.20 7.08
CA ASN A 29 -9.08 -9.55 7.30
C ASN A 29 -9.72 -8.67 8.37
N LEU A 30 -9.01 -8.42 9.46
CA LEU A 30 -9.49 -7.53 10.51
C LEU A 30 -9.81 -6.12 9.98
N TRP A 31 -8.91 -5.54 9.20
CA TRP A 31 -9.14 -4.23 8.59
C TRP A 31 -10.21 -4.27 7.49
N ASP A 32 -10.27 -5.34 6.70
CA ASP A 32 -11.32 -5.56 5.69
C ASP A 32 -12.72 -5.59 6.33
N ASP A 33 -12.84 -6.25 7.49
CA ASP A 33 -14.06 -6.27 8.28
C ASP A 33 -14.47 -4.86 8.75
N LEU A 34 -13.50 -4.01 9.15
CA LEU A 34 -13.79 -2.63 9.52
C LEU A 34 -14.34 -1.85 8.32
N ILE A 35 -13.65 -1.92 7.18
CA ILE A 35 -14.03 -1.19 5.97
C ILE A 35 -15.43 -1.58 5.51
N LYS A 36 -15.73 -2.87 5.46
CA LYS A 36 -17.05 -3.39 5.08
C LYS A 36 -18.13 -3.05 6.10
N GLY A 37 -17.82 -3.22 7.38
CA GLY A 37 -18.79 -3.00 8.45
C GLY A 37 -19.27 -1.56 8.56
N VAL A 38 -18.41 -0.60 8.20
CA VAL A 38 -18.78 0.83 8.09
C VAL A 38 -19.18 1.24 6.66
N LYS A 39 -19.34 0.29 5.72
CA LYS A 39 -19.72 0.54 4.32
C LYS A 39 -18.83 1.60 3.66
N CYS A 40 -17.52 1.51 3.86
CA CYS A 40 -16.52 2.47 3.39
C CYS A 40 -16.76 3.95 3.80
N ASP A 41 -17.57 4.18 4.82
CA ASP A 41 -17.72 5.51 5.42
C ASP A 41 -16.52 5.82 6.32
N LEU A 42 -15.50 6.44 5.74
CA LEU A 42 -14.17 6.61 6.35
C LEU A 42 -13.92 8.08 6.75
N PRO A 43 -13.04 8.34 7.74
CA PRO A 43 -12.86 9.68 8.33
C PRO A 43 -12.17 10.70 7.40
N GLY A 44 -11.74 10.29 6.19
CA GLY A 44 -11.02 11.16 5.24
C GLY A 44 -9.56 11.44 5.63
N CYS A 45 -9.05 10.73 6.60
CA CYS A 45 -7.66 10.72 7.05
C CYS A 45 -7.25 9.27 7.36
N PRO A 46 -5.97 8.99 7.65
CA PRO A 46 -5.57 7.68 8.15
C PRO A 46 -6.34 7.32 9.43
N ILE A 47 -6.73 6.05 9.55
CA ILE A 47 -7.34 5.52 10.77
C ILE A 47 -6.20 5.11 11.71
N TYR A 48 -6.25 5.61 12.93
CA TYR A 48 -5.34 5.27 14.02
C TYR A 48 -6.12 4.52 15.09
N GLY A 49 -5.82 3.24 15.30
CA GLY A 49 -6.53 2.40 16.26
C GLY A 49 -6.53 2.96 17.67
N GLU A 50 -5.46 3.65 18.06
CA GLU A 50 -5.36 4.34 19.34
C GLU A 50 -6.26 5.57 19.48
N PHE A 51 -6.79 6.10 18.37
CA PHE A 51 -7.73 7.24 18.38
C PHE A 51 -9.19 6.82 18.19
N LEU A 52 -9.46 5.51 18.12
CA LEU A 52 -10.82 4.98 18.02
C LEU A 52 -11.47 4.89 19.41
N HIS A 53 -11.74 6.03 20.02
CA HIS A 53 -12.39 6.18 21.33
C HIS A 53 -13.15 7.52 21.39
N ALA A 54 -14.02 7.67 22.39
CA ALA A 54 -14.66 8.96 22.66
C ALA A 54 -13.63 10.01 23.08
N PRO A 55 -13.81 11.29 22.71
CA PRO A 55 -12.94 12.36 23.19
C PRO A 55 -12.79 12.33 24.72
N SER A 56 -11.57 12.51 25.20
CA SER A 56 -11.26 12.55 26.63
C SER A 56 -10.66 13.90 27.01
N GLU A 57 -11.16 14.49 28.08
CA GLU A 57 -10.60 15.72 28.66
C GLU A 57 -9.21 15.50 29.29
N ASN A 58 -8.90 14.24 29.64
CA ASN A 58 -7.63 13.85 30.24
C ASN A 58 -6.56 13.48 29.20
N GLU A 59 -6.83 13.65 27.90
CA GLU A 59 -5.87 13.31 26.85
C GLU A 59 -4.80 14.40 26.77
N ASP A 60 -3.58 14.08 27.19
CA ASP A 60 -2.45 15.00 27.08
C ASP A 60 -2.01 15.13 25.61
N THR A 61 -2.46 16.22 25.01
CA THR A 61 -2.10 16.59 23.64
C THR A 61 -1.07 17.72 23.59
N THR A 62 -0.44 18.04 24.72
CA THR A 62 0.55 19.12 24.85
C THR A 62 1.69 18.92 23.84
N GLY A 63 1.96 19.94 23.04
CA GLY A 63 3.02 19.91 22.04
C GLY A 63 2.75 19.06 20.78
N TRP A 64 1.54 18.51 20.63
CA TRP A 64 1.22 17.77 19.41
C TRP A 64 1.11 18.70 18.19
N PRO A 65 1.65 18.28 17.03
CA PRO A 65 1.45 19.02 15.79
C PRO A 65 -0.04 19.14 15.44
N THR A 66 -0.46 20.27 14.88
CA THR A 66 -1.84 20.56 14.47
C THR A 66 -2.45 19.44 13.62
N ARG A 67 -1.65 18.84 12.73
CA ARG A 67 -2.08 17.70 11.89
C ARG A 67 -2.44 16.46 12.71
N LYS A 68 -1.69 16.19 13.79
CA LYS A 68 -1.98 15.04 14.67
C LYS A 68 -3.28 15.27 15.46
N LEU A 69 -3.49 16.49 15.92
CA LEU A 69 -4.75 16.91 16.58
C LEU A 69 -5.96 16.79 15.64
N ASP A 70 -5.80 17.17 14.36
CA ASP A 70 -6.85 17.01 13.36
C ASP A 70 -7.17 15.52 13.12
N TYR A 71 -6.16 14.65 13.08
CA TYR A 71 -6.36 13.21 12.97
C TYR A 71 -7.08 12.63 14.19
N LEU A 72 -6.69 13.03 15.41
CA LEU A 72 -7.38 12.63 16.63
C LEU A 72 -8.87 12.98 16.56
N ARG A 73 -9.19 14.26 16.28
CA ARG A 73 -10.58 14.72 16.21
C ARG A 73 -11.41 13.96 15.16
N LYS A 74 -10.84 13.71 13.99
CA LYS A 74 -11.51 12.98 12.90
C LYS A 74 -11.73 11.51 13.26
N ASN A 75 -10.77 10.86 13.90
CA ASN A 75 -10.91 9.48 14.34
C ASN A 75 -11.89 9.34 15.51
N ASN A 76 -11.89 10.28 16.47
CA ASN A 76 -12.90 10.31 17.52
C ASN A 76 -14.32 10.51 16.95
N ALA A 77 -14.52 11.45 16.03
CA ALA A 77 -15.80 11.66 15.37
C ALA A 77 -16.27 10.42 14.61
N TYR A 78 -15.35 9.77 13.90
CA TYR A 78 -15.58 8.52 13.20
C TYR A 78 -15.97 7.38 14.17
N TYR A 79 -15.25 7.24 15.28
CA TYR A 79 -15.58 6.29 16.32
C TYR A 79 -17.00 6.54 16.86
N LEU A 80 -17.35 7.78 17.24
CA LEU A 80 -18.66 8.12 17.76
C LEU A 80 -19.79 7.78 16.77
N LYS A 81 -19.56 8.03 15.48
CA LYS A 81 -20.54 7.72 14.42
C LYS A 81 -20.81 6.23 14.29
N HIS A 82 -19.80 5.40 14.48
CA HIS A 82 -19.88 3.95 14.30
C HIS A 82 -19.64 3.17 15.60
N LYS A 83 -19.90 3.79 16.76
CA LYS A 83 -19.47 3.32 18.08
C LYS A 83 -19.77 1.84 18.33
N THR A 84 -21.01 1.42 18.18
CA THR A 84 -21.43 0.04 18.50
C THR A 84 -20.66 -1.00 17.67
N PHE A 85 -20.45 -0.70 16.40
CA PHE A 85 -19.68 -1.58 15.51
C PHE A 85 -18.19 -1.57 15.86
N ILE A 86 -17.61 -0.39 16.06
CA ILE A 86 -16.18 -0.25 16.36
C ILE A 86 -15.82 -0.85 17.71
N ASP A 87 -16.67 -0.74 18.73
CA ASP A 87 -16.45 -1.40 20.04
C ASP A 87 -16.30 -2.93 19.87
N SER A 88 -17.24 -3.56 19.18
CA SER A 88 -17.17 -5.00 18.87
C SER A 88 -15.96 -5.35 17.99
N TRP A 89 -15.61 -4.48 17.05
CA TRP A 89 -14.44 -4.67 16.22
C TRP A 89 -13.14 -4.57 17.01
N LEU A 90 -13.02 -3.62 17.96
CA LEU A 90 -11.85 -3.45 18.83
C LEU A 90 -11.62 -4.66 19.74
N GLU A 91 -12.70 -5.28 20.26
CA GLU A 91 -12.59 -6.52 21.03
C GLU A 91 -11.96 -7.66 20.22
N ARG A 92 -12.28 -7.75 18.93
CA ARG A 92 -11.68 -8.71 18.01
C ARG A 92 -10.24 -8.31 17.63
N ALA A 93 -10.02 -7.02 17.39
CA ALA A 93 -8.73 -6.47 17.01
C ALA A 93 -7.65 -6.75 18.08
N ASN A 94 -7.99 -6.62 19.35
CA ASN A 94 -7.05 -6.88 20.46
C ASN A 94 -6.64 -8.36 20.57
N LYS A 95 -7.33 -9.27 19.89
CA LYS A 95 -6.98 -10.70 19.81
C LYS A 95 -6.09 -11.04 18.61
N VAL A 96 -5.96 -10.13 17.64
CA VAL A 96 -5.12 -10.32 16.45
C VAL A 96 -3.68 -9.97 16.80
N GLU A 97 -2.80 -10.96 16.77
CA GLU A 97 -1.40 -10.84 17.21
C GLU A 97 -0.65 -9.67 16.54
N MET A 98 -0.87 -9.44 15.24
CA MET A 98 -0.23 -8.33 14.52
C MET A 98 -0.86 -6.96 14.75
N TYR A 99 -2.02 -6.87 15.43
CA TYR A 99 -2.67 -5.58 15.68
C TYR A 99 -2.01 -4.86 16.86
N GLN A 100 -0.78 -4.38 16.62
CA GLN A 100 0.02 -3.66 17.61
C GLN A 100 0.90 -2.60 16.96
N ASN A 101 1.32 -1.59 17.70
CA ASN A 101 2.14 -0.48 17.23
C ASN A 101 1.57 0.13 15.93
N THR A 102 2.39 0.35 14.91
CA THR A 102 1.96 0.94 13.64
C THR A 102 1.01 0.04 12.81
N ARG A 103 0.83 -1.25 13.19
CA ARG A 103 -0.18 -2.14 12.56
C ARG A 103 -1.61 -1.81 12.97
N ARG A 104 -1.77 -0.94 13.97
CA ARG A 104 -3.05 -0.31 14.34
C ARG A 104 -3.41 0.89 13.48
N HIS A 105 -2.62 1.18 12.41
CA HIS A 105 -2.85 2.30 11.51
C HIS A 105 -3.20 1.78 10.11
N LEU A 106 -4.26 2.37 9.51
CA LEU A 106 -4.70 2.09 8.15
C LEU A 106 -4.70 3.37 7.32
N GLU A 107 -3.95 3.38 6.22
CA GLU A 107 -3.97 4.42 5.20
C GLU A 107 -4.78 3.96 3.99
N TRP A 108 -6.07 4.32 3.95
CA TRP A 108 -6.94 4.01 2.83
C TRP A 108 -6.80 5.05 1.71
N GLN A 109 -6.18 4.67 0.61
CA GLN A 109 -5.90 5.55 -0.53
C GLN A 109 -6.55 5.01 -1.82
N THR A 110 -7.81 4.64 -1.75
CA THR A 110 -8.56 4.09 -2.87
C THR A 110 -10.01 4.58 -2.87
N TYR A 111 -10.89 3.93 -3.66
CA TYR A 111 -12.30 4.28 -3.72
C TYR A 111 -13.04 3.99 -2.41
N ARG A 112 -14.19 4.64 -2.27
CA ARG A 112 -15.15 4.45 -1.20
C ARG A 112 -16.41 3.85 -1.80
N GLY A 113 -16.33 2.59 -2.24
CA GLY A 113 -17.49 1.82 -2.68
C GLY A 113 -18.02 0.96 -1.53
N GLU A 114 -19.34 0.74 -1.47
CA GLU A 114 -19.97 -0.01 -0.35
C GLU A 114 -19.51 -1.45 -0.24
N ASP A 115 -19.16 -2.09 -1.37
CA ASP A 115 -18.72 -3.49 -1.41
C ASP A 115 -17.20 -3.63 -1.59
N GLU A 116 -16.45 -2.59 -1.26
CA GLU A 116 -15.01 -2.59 -1.49
C GLU A 116 -14.29 -3.50 -0.51
N SER A 117 -13.51 -4.44 -1.02
CA SER A 117 -12.68 -5.34 -0.23
C SER A 117 -11.21 -4.97 -0.36
N MET A 118 -10.49 -5.02 0.75
CA MET A 118 -9.04 -4.83 0.76
C MET A 118 -8.34 -5.83 -0.16
N TRP A 119 -8.91 -7.03 -0.33
CA TRP A 119 -8.34 -8.08 -1.16
C TRP A 119 -8.31 -7.76 -2.67
N ASN A 120 -9.04 -6.74 -3.10
CA ASN A 120 -9.03 -6.24 -4.49
C ASN A 120 -7.94 -5.20 -4.76
N HIS A 121 -7.04 -4.95 -3.80
CA HIS A 121 -6.13 -3.82 -3.80
C HIS A 121 -4.66 -4.22 -3.78
N ILE A 122 -3.78 -3.22 -3.99
CA ILE A 122 -2.36 -3.30 -3.71
C ILE A 122 -2.11 -2.74 -2.32
N MET A 123 -1.35 -3.46 -1.51
CA MET A 123 -1.07 -3.09 -0.13
C MET A 123 0.43 -2.98 0.12
N GLN A 124 0.79 -2.23 1.15
CA GLN A 124 2.15 -2.17 1.70
C GLN A 124 2.13 -2.07 3.21
N PHE A 125 2.90 -2.91 3.88
CA PHE A 125 3.24 -2.71 5.28
C PHE A 125 4.35 -1.66 5.40
N ARG A 126 4.01 -0.51 5.92
CA ARG A 126 4.92 0.62 6.09
C ARG A 126 5.21 0.89 7.58
N GLN A 127 6.20 1.73 7.84
CA GLN A 127 6.42 2.24 9.21
C GLN A 127 5.23 3.05 9.73
N SER A 128 4.50 3.72 8.84
CA SER A 128 3.30 4.51 9.16
C SER A 128 2.01 3.69 9.30
N GLY A 129 2.04 2.39 9.00
CA GLY A 129 0.87 1.52 9.03
C GLY A 129 0.67 0.67 7.77
N LEU A 130 -0.50 0.08 7.64
CA LEU A 130 -0.93 -0.63 6.43
C LEU A 130 -1.51 0.37 5.44
N ARG A 131 -0.88 0.48 4.27
CA ARG A 131 -1.37 1.31 3.18
C ARG A 131 -2.10 0.46 2.15
N VAL A 132 -3.28 0.93 1.71
CA VAL A 132 -4.10 0.32 0.66
C VAL A 132 -4.24 1.28 -0.50
N LYS A 133 -3.94 0.81 -1.71
CA LYS A 133 -4.02 1.57 -2.96
C LYS A 133 -4.79 0.81 -4.02
N ARG A 134 -5.35 1.54 -4.99
CA ARG A 134 -6.00 0.95 -6.16
C ARG A 134 -5.09 -0.05 -6.87
N ALA A 135 -5.66 -1.13 -7.37
CA ALA A 135 -4.96 -2.12 -8.19
C ALA A 135 -4.78 -1.67 -9.66
N THR A 136 -4.63 -0.36 -9.90
CA THR A 136 -4.41 0.21 -11.24
C THR A 136 -2.99 0.69 -11.46
N TYR A 137 -2.24 0.92 -10.38
CA TYR A 137 -0.84 1.32 -10.42
C TYR A 137 -0.12 0.89 -9.14
N PHE A 138 1.18 0.68 -9.25
CA PHE A 138 2.02 0.36 -8.09
C PHE A 138 2.49 1.63 -7.38
N PRO A 139 2.66 1.58 -6.05
CA PRO A 139 3.46 2.55 -5.33
C PRO A 139 4.89 2.59 -5.87
N ALA A 140 5.56 3.73 -5.74
CA ALA A 140 6.97 3.83 -6.10
C ALA A 140 7.79 2.74 -5.40
N LEU A 141 8.66 2.09 -6.16
CA LEU A 141 9.66 1.19 -5.59
C LEU A 141 10.66 2.01 -4.78
N VAL A 142 11.05 1.50 -3.63
CA VAL A 142 12.01 2.14 -2.74
C VAL A 142 13.11 1.16 -2.36
N ALA A 143 14.31 1.67 -2.12
CA ALA A 143 15.48 0.84 -1.76
C ALA A 143 15.37 0.15 -0.39
N ILE A 144 14.41 0.54 0.43
CA ILE A 144 14.08 -0.12 1.68
C ILE A 144 12.99 -1.18 1.43
N VAL A 145 13.05 -2.29 2.16
CA VAL A 145 12.12 -3.41 1.98
C VAL A 145 10.70 -3.03 2.41
N GLN A 146 9.98 -2.39 1.52
CA GLN A 146 8.54 -2.13 1.61
C GLN A 146 7.85 -2.66 0.36
N THR A 147 8.06 -3.95 0.11
CA THR A 147 7.56 -4.64 -1.08
C THR A 147 6.03 -4.61 -1.10
N SER A 148 5.46 -4.32 -2.26
CA SER A 148 4.01 -4.31 -2.44
C SER A 148 3.44 -5.71 -2.37
N ILE A 149 2.24 -5.82 -1.80
CA ILE A 149 1.43 -7.03 -1.74
C ILE A 149 0.36 -6.94 -2.82
N LEU A 150 0.28 -7.95 -3.67
CA LEU A 150 -0.85 -8.22 -4.55
C LEU A 150 -1.91 -8.95 -3.73
N ALA A 151 -2.85 -8.22 -3.15
CA ALA A 151 -3.80 -8.80 -2.21
C ALA A 151 -4.65 -9.89 -2.86
N MET A 152 -5.11 -9.68 -4.11
CA MET A 152 -5.87 -10.66 -4.88
C MET A 152 -5.13 -12.01 -5.08
N ARG A 153 -3.80 -12.00 -4.98
CA ARG A 153 -2.96 -13.22 -5.10
C ARG A 153 -2.34 -13.65 -3.78
N LYS A 154 -2.61 -12.94 -2.69
CA LYS A 154 -2.08 -13.17 -1.33
C LYS A 154 -0.55 -13.33 -1.31
N ARG A 155 0.15 -12.56 -2.13
CA ARG A 155 1.62 -12.60 -2.22
C ARG A 155 2.24 -11.23 -2.45
N TYR A 156 3.51 -11.12 -2.14
CA TYR A 156 4.34 -9.99 -2.54
C TYR A 156 4.60 -10.00 -4.04
N VAL A 157 4.84 -8.81 -4.63
CA VAL A 157 5.44 -8.73 -5.96
C VAL A 157 6.83 -9.35 -5.94
N VAL A 158 7.21 -10.04 -7.02
CA VAL A 158 8.51 -10.70 -7.12
C VAL A 158 9.54 -9.79 -7.82
N PRO A 159 10.86 -10.04 -7.66
CA PRO A 159 11.90 -9.21 -8.27
C PRO A 159 11.74 -9.01 -9.79
N ARG A 160 11.31 -10.03 -10.53
CA ARG A 160 11.05 -9.91 -11.98
C ARG A 160 9.92 -8.93 -12.30
N GLU A 161 8.87 -8.93 -11.50
CA GLU A 161 7.78 -7.94 -11.63
C GLU A 161 8.29 -6.51 -11.34
N CYS A 162 9.17 -6.36 -10.33
CA CYS A 162 9.83 -5.06 -10.06
C CYS A 162 10.71 -4.61 -11.23
N ALA A 163 11.43 -5.53 -11.88
CA ALA A 163 12.19 -5.24 -13.10
C ALA A 163 11.28 -4.73 -14.22
N ARG A 164 10.15 -5.41 -14.47
CA ARG A 164 9.16 -5.00 -15.47
C ARG A 164 8.53 -3.63 -15.14
N MET A 165 8.27 -3.33 -13.86
CA MET A 165 7.80 -1.99 -13.44
C MET A 165 8.77 -0.88 -13.79
N GLN A 166 10.07 -1.17 -13.78
CA GLN A 166 11.14 -0.25 -14.19
C GLN A 166 11.50 -0.39 -15.68
N SER A 167 10.67 -1.11 -16.45
CA SER A 167 10.84 -1.32 -17.89
C SER A 167 12.14 -2.02 -18.29
N PHE A 168 12.72 -2.84 -17.40
CA PHE A 168 13.81 -3.73 -17.77
C PHE A 168 13.26 -4.90 -18.59
N PRO A 169 13.96 -5.33 -19.64
CA PRO A 169 13.54 -6.49 -20.43
C PRO A 169 13.64 -7.80 -19.62
N ASP A 170 12.84 -8.78 -19.98
CA ASP A 170 12.86 -10.08 -19.28
C ASP A 170 14.19 -10.82 -19.39
N THR A 171 15.00 -10.49 -20.41
CA THR A 171 16.37 -11.00 -20.58
C THR A 171 17.39 -10.38 -19.62
N PHE A 172 17.00 -9.34 -18.88
CA PHE A 172 17.88 -8.70 -17.90
C PHE A 172 18.24 -9.68 -16.78
N LYS A 173 19.54 -9.89 -16.56
CA LYS A 173 20.07 -10.75 -15.50
C LYS A 173 20.01 -10.03 -14.17
N MET A 174 19.13 -10.50 -13.29
CA MET A 174 18.99 -9.98 -11.93
C MET A 174 19.98 -10.62 -10.98
N ASN A 175 20.22 -9.97 -9.84
CA ASN A 175 20.92 -10.61 -8.73
C ASN A 175 20.09 -11.81 -8.23
N PRO A 176 20.69 -12.98 -7.96
CA PRO A 176 19.98 -14.15 -7.45
C PRO A 176 19.45 -13.97 -6.02
N ASP A 177 20.00 -13.02 -5.25
CA ASP A 177 19.49 -12.63 -3.94
C ASP A 177 18.37 -11.60 -4.12
N ASP A 178 17.14 -12.00 -3.73
CA ASP A 178 15.95 -11.15 -3.86
C ASP A 178 16.08 -9.82 -3.11
N HIS A 179 16.70 -9.85 -1.93
CA HIS A 179 16.85 -8.62 -1.12
C HIS A 179 17.72 -7.59 -1.86
N ILE A 180 18.79 -8.06 -2.49
CA ILE A 180 19.67 -7.23 -3.32
C ILE A 180 18.92 -6.77 -4.57
N ALA A 181 18.19 -7.67 -5.24
CA ALA A 181 17.41 -7.34 -6.42
C ALA A 181 16.34 -6.27 -6.14
N TYR A 182 15.56 -6.41 -5.07
CA TYR A 182 14.59 -5.37 -4.66
C TYR A 182 15.25 -4.02 -4.40
N LYS A 183 16.38 -4.00 -3.70
CA LYS A 183 17.14 -2.78 -3.43
C LYS A 183 17.65 -2.13 -4.73
N GLN A 184 18.15 -2.94 -5.67
CA GLN A 184 18.62 -2.46 -6.97
C GLN A 184 17.48 -1.81 -7.76
N PHE A 185 16.30 -2.46 -7.86
CA PHE A 185 15.16 -1.89 -8.57
C PHE A 185 14.55 -0.69 -7.84
N GLY A 186 14.62 -0.63 -6.53
CA GLY A 186 14.23 0.56 -5.75
C GLY A 186 15.13 1.77 -5.96
N ASN A 187 16.42 1.54 -6.29
CA ASN A 187 17.38 2.59 -6.64
C ASN A 187 17.44 2.90 -8.15
N SER A 188 16.81 2.07 -8.98
CA SER A 188 16.84 2.25 -10.43
C SER A 188 15.85 3.33 -10.87
N VAL A 189 16.07 3.82 -12.09
CA VAL A 189 15.14 4.70 -12.80
C VAL A 189 14.49 3.91 -13.92
N ASN A 190 13.23 4.21 -14.24
CA ASN A 190 12.52 3.53 -15.32
C ASN A 190 13.22 3.72 -16.67
N VAL A 191 13.59 2.60 -17.31
CA VAL A 191 14.41 2.56 -18.53
C VAL A 191 13.74 3.33 -19.69
N GLU A 192 12.43 3.15 -19.90
CA GLU A 192 11.73 3.83 -21.01
C GLU A 192 11.58 5.33 -20.76
N VAL A 193 11.45 5.76 -19.49
CA VAL A 193 11.43 7.18 -19.14
C VAL A 193 12.78 7.83 -19.45
N VAL A 194 13.89 7.20 -19.05
CA VAL A 194 15.25 7.70 -19.35
C VAL A 194 15.49 7.73 -20.84
N LYS A 195 15.12 6.69 -21.58
CA LYS A 195 15.23 6.59 -23.02
C LYS A 195 14.46 7.71 -23.73
N LEU A 196 13.22 7.97 -23.32
CA LEU A 196 12.40 9.05 -23.84
C LEU A 196 13.06 10.42 -23.59
N PHE A 197 13.57 10.64 -22.40
CA PHE A 197 14.25 11.87 -22.02
C PHE A 197 15.53 12.08 -22.83
N ALA A 198 16.34 11.02 -22.99
CA ALA A 198 17.55 11.06 -23.81
C ALA A 198 17.25 11.39 -25.29
N LYS A 199 16.22 10.76 -25.87
CA LYS A 199 15.77 11.08 -27.22
C LYS A 199 15.34 12.54 -27.38
N PHE A 200 14.61 13.08 -26.39
CA PHE A 200 14.24 14.49 -26.38
C PHE A 200 15.47 15.41 -26.31
N MET A 201 16.42 15.12 -25.45
CA MET A 201 17.63 15.94 -25.28
C MET A 201 18.58 15.87 -26.47
N PHE A 202 18.81 14.68 -27.02
CA PHE A 202 19.79 14.49 -28.09
C PHE A 202 19.23 14.68 -29.53
N GLY A 203 18.01 15.21 -29.65
CA GLY A 203 17.57 15.76 -30.91
C GLY A 203 16.68 14.88 -31.79
N ASP A 204 16.01 13.88 -31.22
CA ASP A 204 14.93 13.17 -31.89
C ASP A 204 13.77 14.13 -32.18
N GLU A 205 13.70 14.64 -33.43
CA GLU A 205 12.72 15.66 -33.83
C GLU A 205 11.27 15.17 -33.68
N GLU A 206 10.99 13.89 -33.88
CA GLU A 206 9.66 13.31 -33.73
C GLU A 206 9.22 13.38 -32.26
N VAL A 207 10.10 13.00 -31.35
CA VAL A 207 9.86 13.10 -29.91
C VAL A 207 9.68 14.56 -29.48
N ARG A 208 10.53 15.46 -29.96
CA ARG A 208 10.40 16.91 -29.66
C ARG A 208 9.07 17.45 -30.13
N ARG A 209 8.65 17.19 -31.36
CA ARG A 209 7.36 17.66 -31.92
C ARG A 209 6.16 17.17 -31.09
N LYS A 210 6.20 15.94 -30.61
CA LYS A 210 5.11 15.35 -29.81
C LYS A 210 4.90 16.02 -28.48
N TYR A 211 5.98 16.47 -27.80
CA TYR A 211 5.93 16.98 -26.44
C TYR A 211 6.13 18.50 -26.29
N THR A 212 6.47 19.22 -27.36
CA THR A 212 6.60 20.68 -27.35
C THR A 212 5.40 21.43 -27.92
N ARG A 213 4.43 20.72 -28.52
CA ARG A 213 3.17 21.34 -28.95
C ARG A 213 2.21 21.41 -27.76
N LYS A 214 2.10 22.59 -27.19
CA LYS A 214 0.91 23.07 -26.47
C LYS A 214 0.22 24.09 -27.33
#